data_e13279854cc6aa6790032b0060359b39
#
_entry.id   e13279854cc6aa6790032b0060359b39
#
_cell.length_a   1.000
_cell.length_b   1.000
_cell.length_c   1.000
_cell.angle_alpha   90.00
_cell.angle_beta   90.00
_cell.angle_gamma   90.00
#
_symmetry.space_group_name_H-M   'P 1'
#
loop_
_entity.id
_entity.type
_entity.pdbx_description
1 polymer ?
#
loop_
_entity_poly.entity_id
_entity_poly.type
_entity_poly.pdbx_seq_one_letter_code
_entity_poly.pdbx_strand_id
1 'polypeptide(L)'
;MTLLTCVNQVFNNLNLYQMTRKYFRLFMMACALAGFAACNSNSNNQSSNITIETSLDSSKFDSLIDNRQVKLYQIKNNNGVSASLTNYAARIISLLVPNQDGKLTDVVVGLGSIKEYKETADPYFGATIGRYGNRIANGKFSIDGLTYQSTQNNGTNMLHGGVKGFHDVVWDATKLNDSTLQFNYLSKDGEMGFPGNLQVKVIYQLTTDNALKISYEATTDKTTITNLTNHAFFNLNGEGSGDVLGHQMQIFANQFTPVDSLLIPTGVLAQVENTP
;
A
#
# COMPACT_ATOMS: atom_id res chain seq x y z
N MET A 1 17.77 -9.35 -21.82
CA MET A 1 17.32 -8.61 -20.63
C MET A 1 15.90 -8.11 -20.92
N THR A 2 14.90 -8.83 -20.45
CA THR A 2 13.49 -8.54 -20.74
C THR A 2 12.95 -7.66 -19.63
N LEU A 3 12.54 -6.43 -19.95
CA LEU A 3 11.91 -5.50 -19.03
C LEU A 3 10.42 -5.86 -18.92
N LEU A 4 9.99 -6.39 -17.79
CA LEU A 4 8.56 -6.56 -17.49
C LEU A 4 8.10 -5.34 -16.69
N THR A 5 7.36 -4.44 -17.36
CA THR A 5 6.70 -3.33 -16.67
C THR A 5 5.35 -3.81 -16.15
N CYS A 6 5.23 -3.98 -14.85
CA CYS A 6 3.96 -4.38 -14.23
C CYS A 6 3.13 -3.15 -13.83
N VAL A 7 1.83 -3.28 -13.96
CA VAL A 7 0.78 -2.26 -13.82
C VAL A 7 0.94 -1.40 -12.55
N ASN A 8 0.89 -0.08 -12.72
CA ASN A 8 0.81 0.89 -11.63
C ASN A 8 -0.53 0.76 -10.89
N GLN A 9 -0.50 0.43 -9.61
CA GLN A 9 -1.68 0.61 -8.75
C GLN A 9 -1.73 2.07 -8.28
N VAL A 10 -2.74 2.81 -8.75
CA VAL A 10 -3.00 4.19 -8.33
C VAL A 10 -4.24 4.17 -7.45
N PHE A 11 -4.08 4.46 -6.17
CA PHE A 11 -5.19 4.76 -5.28
C PHE A 11 -5.45 6.27 -5.35
N ASN A 12 -6.41 6.67 -6.17
CA ASN A 12 -6.87 8.06 -6.19
C ASN A 12 -7.85 8.27 -5.03
N ASN A 13 -7.59 9.26 -4.19
CA ASN A 13 -8.60 9.74 -3.25
C ASN A 13 -9.82 10.20 -4.05
N LEU A 14 -10.95 9.57 -3.81
CA LEU A 14 -12.24 9.96 -4.36
C LEU A 14 -12.52 11.43 -4.03
N ASN A 15 -12.61 12.25 -5.08
CA ASN A 15 -13.08 13.63 -5.02
C ASN A 15 -14.54 13.68 -4.54
N LEU A 16 -14.78 13.74 -3.24
CA LEU A 16 -16.06 14.05 -2.61
C LEU A 16 -16.40 15.57 -2.70
N TYR A 17 -15.76 16.31 -3.60
CA TYR A 17 -15.87 17.79 -3.66
C TYR A 17 -16.66 18.30 -4.87
N GLN A 18 -17.62 17.58 -5.38
CA GLN A 18 -18.50 18.08 -6.47
C GLN A 18 -19.98 17.91 -6.23
N MET A 19 -20.48 18.17 -5.01
CA MET A 19 -21.93 18.26 -4.80
C MET A 19 -22.32 19.25 -3.70
N THR A 20 -21.98 20.54 -3.84
CA THR A 20 -22.73 21.65 -3.16
C THR A 20 -22.29 23.01 -3.68
N ARG A 21 -22.46 23.28 -4.97
CA ARG A 21 -22.32 24.65 -5.52
C ARG A 21 -23.63 25.15 -6.16
N LYS A 22 -24.75 25.04 -5.45
CA LYS A 22 -26.00 25.61 -6.00
C LYS A 22 -26.89 26.43 -5.03
N TYR A 23 -26.53 26.60 -3.77
CA TYR A 23 -27.31 27.41 -2.84
C TYR A 23 -26.44 28.28 -1.93
N PHE A 24 -25.67 29.24 -2.52
CA PHE A 24 -25.09 30.34 -1.74
C PHE A 24 -24.95 31.63 -2.57
N ARG A 25 -26.10 32.12 -3.03
CA ARG A 25 -26.23 33.50 -3.50
C ARG A 25 -27.58 34.01 -3.05
N LEU A 26 -27.68 34.53 -1.83
CA LEU A 26 -28.61 35.56 -1.37
C LEU A 26 -28.39 35.74 0.14
N PHE A 27 -27.48 36.60 0.53
CA PHE A 27 -27.56 37.39 1.79
C PHE A 27 -26.29 38.25 1.87
N MET A 28 -26.32 39.36 1.17
CA MET A 28 -25.41 40.48 1.42
C MET A 28 -26.16 41.73 1.09
N MET A 29 -26.70 42.41 2.12
CA MET A 29 -26.88 43.84 2.17
C MET A 29 -27.42 44.23 3.55
N ALA A 30 -26.59 44.81 4.37
CA ALA A 30 -26.85 45.85 5.33
C ALA A 30 -25.90 45.78 6.53
N CYS A 31 -24.98 46.69 6.61
CA CYS A 31 -24.71 47.61 7.71
C CYS A 31 -23.31 48.18 7.56
N ALA A 32 -23.25 49.39 7.08
CA ALA A 32 -22.09 50.25 7.14
C ALA A 32 -22.10 51.05 8.45
N LEU A 33 -20.91 51.50 8.86
CA LEU A 33 -20.59 52.55 9.84
C LEU A 33 -20.45 52.12 11.31
N ALA A 34 -19.20 51.96 11.75
CA ALA A 34 -18.62 52.79 12.85
C ALA A 34 -17.22 52.24 13.27
N GLY A 35 -16.26 53.12 13.38
CA GLY A 35 -15.19 53.03 14.38
C GLY A 35 -13.79 52.68 13.90
N PHE A 36 -12.99 53.68 13.51
CA PHE A 36 -11.52 53.62 13.50
C PHE A 36 -10.99 53.46 14.92
N ALA A 37 -10.32 52.34 15.18
CA ALA A 37 -9.34 52.23 16.25
C ALA A 37 -8.13 51.48 15.69
N ALA A 38 -7.03 52.19 15.48
CA ALA A 38 -5.75 51.62 15.13
C ALA A 38 -5.18 50.87 16.31
N CYS A 39 -5.09 49.55 16.21
CA CYS A 39 -4.20 48.73 17.03
C CYS A 39 -3.21 48.05 16.13
N ASN A 40 -1.96 48.48 16.28
CA ASN A 40 -0.77 47.92 15.70
C ASN A 40 -0.57 46.54 16.35
N SER A 41 -0.96 45.48 15.66
CA SER A 41 -0.64 44.10 16.07
C SER A 41 0.36 43.54 15.09
N ASN A 42 1.59 43.36 15.55
CA ASN A 42 2.61 42.55 14.93
C ASN A 42 2.01 41.19 14.60
N SER A 43 1.76 40.96 13.33
CA SER A 43 1.47 39.61 12.82
C SER A 43 2.76 38.80 12.83
N ASN A 44 3.05 38.14 13.95
CA ASN A 44 3.92 36.98 13.94
C ASN A 44 3.22 35.93 13.11
N ASN A 45 3.64 35.77 11.86
CA ASN A 45 3.43 34.56 11.07
C ASN A 45 4.15 33.40 11.76
N GLN A 46 3.56 32.87 12.80
CA GLN A 46 3.87 31.51 13.22
C GLN A 46 3.27 30.58 12.17
N SER A 47 4.08 30.16 11.21
CA SER A 47 3.92 28.88 10.52
C SER A 47 3.76 27.84 11.62
N SER A 48 2.55 27.45 11.95
CA SER A 48 2.31 26.28 12.79
C SER A 48 2.82 25.08 12.00
N ASN A 49 4.07 24.71 12.25
CA ASN A 49 4.57 23.38 11.92
C ASN A 49 3.70 22.41 12.71
N ILE A 50 2.62 21.93 12.10
CA ILE A 50 1.89 20.78 12.61
C ILE A 50 2.85 19.60 12.47
N THR A 51 3.61 19.35 13.52
CA THR A 51 4.39 18.12 13.65
C THR A 51 3.36 17.03 13.89
N ILE A 52 3.00 16.32 12.83
CA ILE A 52 2.14 15.15 12.93
C ILE A 52 3.05 14.03 13.35
N GLU A 53 3.13 13.79 14.64
CA GLU A 53 3.70 12.57 15.16
C GLU A 53 2.72 11.44 14.85
N THR A 54 3.12 10.50 13.99
CA THR A 54 2.49 9.19 13.97
C THR A 54 2.60 8.62 15.37
N SER A 55 1.54 8.04 15.91
CA SER A 55 1.56 7.37 17.23
C SER A 55 2.48 6.14 17.26
N LEU A 56 3.13 5.83 16.14
CA LEU A 56 4.04 4.69 15.98
C LEU A 56 5.38 4.97 16.67
N ASP A 57 5.70 4.12 17.62
CA ASP A 57 7.01 4.09 18.26
C ASP A 57 8.05 3.47 17.32
N SER A 58 8.91 4.28 16.73
CA SER A 58 9.92 3.84 15.76
C SER A 58 10.90 2.81 16.35
N SER A 59 11.12 2.80 17.67
CA SER A 59 12.01 1.84 18.31
C SER A 59 11.50 0.40 18.23
N LYS A 60 10.17 0.20 18.14
CA LYS A 60 9.54 -1.10 17.95
C LYS A 60 9.71 -1.68 16.53
N PHE A 61 10.17 -0.85 15.62
CA PHE A 61 10.51 -1.24 14.25
C PHE A 61 12.02 -1.34 14.01
N ASP A 62 12.84 -1.06 15.03
CA ASP A 62 14.29 -1.24 14.96
C ASP A 62 14.64 -2.67 15.37
N SER A 63 15.04 -3.49 14.43
CA SER A 63 15.24 -4.93 14.61
C SER A 63 16.31 -5.47 13.65
N LEU A 64 16.83 -6.65 13.96
CA LEU A 64 17.76 -7.38 13.10
C LEU A 64 17.08 -8.68 12.62
N ILE A 65 16.86 -8.81 11.31
CA ILE A 65 16.29 -10.00 10.67
C ILE A 65 17.27 -10.48 9.59
N ASP A 66 17.64 -11.75 9.63
CA ASP A 66 18.62 -12.35 8.70
C ASP A 66 19.92 -11.51 8.59
N ASN A 67 20.42 -10.99 9.71
CA ASN A 67 21.58 -10.09 9.83
C ASN A 67 21.43 -8.77 9.04
N ARG A 68 20.22 -8.34 8.74
CA ARG A 68 19.91 -7.08 8.06
C ARG A 68 19.11 -6.17 8.99
N GLN A 69 19.49 -4.89 9.02
CA GLN A 69 18.82 -3.90 9.84
C GLN A 69 17.42 -3.59 9.28
N VAL A 70 16.42 -3.73 10.12
CA VAL A 70 15.04 -3.30 9.86
C VAL A 70 14.79 -1.95 10.52
N LYS A 71 14.10 -1.04 9.83
CA LYS A 71 13.76 0.31 10.31
C LYS A 71 12.38 0.75 9.83
N LEU A 72 11.84 1.75 10.53
CA LEU A 72 10.69 2.53 10.09
C LEU A 72 11.16 3.73 9.28
N TYR A 73 10.46 4.02 8.20
CA TYR A 73 10.67 5.17 7.33
C TYR A 73 9.37 5.96 7.21
N GLN A 74 9.49 7.27 7.05
CA GLN A 74 8.34 8.13 6.81
C GLN A 74 8.53 8.94 5.53
N ILE A 75 7.47 9.01 4.74
CA ILE A 75 7.33 9.93 3.61
C ILE A 75 6.12 10.85 3.85
N LYS A 76 6.20 12.08 3.33
CA LYS A 76 5.17 13.11 3.51
C LYS A 76 5.10 13.99 2.26
N ASN A 77 3.89 14.35 1.83
CA ASN A 77 3.71 15.37 0.80
C ASN A 77 3.51 16.77 1.40
N ASN A 78 3.47 17.77 0.55
CA ASN A 78 3.30 19.18 0.97
C ASN A 78 1.90 19.50 1.54
N ASN A 79 0.92 18.61 1.35
CA ASN A 79 -0.45 18.79 1.84
C ASN A 79 -0.69 18.11 3.20
N GLY A 80 0.37 17.53 3.81
CA GLY A 80 0.29 16.92 5.13
C GLY A 80 -0.07 15.43 5.14
N VAL A 81 -0.39 14.82 4.00
CA VAL A 81 -0.54 13.36 3.90
C VAL A 81 0.80 12.70 4.17
N SER A 82 0.83 11.69 5.02
CA SER A 82 2.06 10.97 5.36
C SER A 82 1.84 9.47 5.41
N ALA A 83 2.88 8.72 5.07
CA ALA A 83 2.89 7.27 5.16
C ALA A 83 4.11 6.80 5.94
N SER A 84 3.90 5.82 6.82
CA SER A 84 4.95 5.11 7.52
C SER A 84 5.15 3.74 6.86
N LEU A 85 6.40 3.40 6.57
CA LEU A 85 6.78 2.17 5.90
C LEU A 85 7.94 1.51 6.63
N THR A 86 8.07 0.19 6.51
CA THR A 86 9.27 -0.52 6.96
C THR A 86 9.92 -1.28 5.81
N ASN A 87 11.23 -1.44 5.87
CA ASN A 87 11.96 -2.27 4.91
C ASN A 87 11.81 -3.79 5.16
N TYR A 88 11.16 -4.21 6.24
CA TYR A 88 10.68 -5.57 6.36
C TYR A 88 9.44 -5.77 5.50
N ALA A 89 9.58 -6.57 4.44
CA ALA A 89 8.56 -6.80 3.41
C ALA A 89 8.25 -5.58 2.50
N ALA A 90 9.07 -4.52 2.49
CA ALA A 90 8.74 -3.25 1.84
C ALA A 90 7.29 -2.84 2.12
N ARG A 91 6.92 -2.80 3.39
CA ARG A 91 5.57 -2.82 3.94
C ARG A 91 5.08 -1.41 4.28
N ILE A 92 3.83 -1.11 3.94
CA ILE A 92 3.14 0.06 4.49
C ILE A 92 2.54 -0.29 5.86
N ILE A 93 2.75 0.60 6.83
CA ILE A 93 2.32 0.43 8.22
C ILE A 93 1.13 1.36 8.52
N SER A 94 1.18 2.59 8.00
CA SER A 94 0.24 3.67 8.30
C SER A 94 0.12 4.59 7.11
N LEU A 95 -1.08 5.12 6.87
CA LEU A 95 -1.36 6.18 5.90
C LEU A 95 -2.29 7.21 6.53
N LEU A 96 -1.71 8.34 6.94
CA LEU A 96 -2.46 9.45 7.52
C LEU A 96 -3.01 10.35 6.41
N VAL A 97 -4.32 10.43 6.33
CA VAL A 97 -5.02 11.29 5.37
C VAL A 97 -5.97 12.25 6.11
N PRO A 98 -6.20 13.47 5.61
CA PRO A 98 -7.18 14.37 6.23
C PRO A 98 -8.60 13.84 6.00
N ASN A 99 -9.38 13.79 7.07
CA ASN A 99 -10.82 13.56 7.01
C ASN A 99 -11.58 14.84 6.61
N GLN A 100 -12.92 14.80 6.61
CA GLN A 100 -13.76 15.94 6.25
C GLN A 100 -13.55 17.17 7.14
N ASP A 101 -13.13 16.98 8.40
CA ASP A 101 -12.86 18.04 9.36
C ASP A 101 -11.40 18.53 9.30
N GLY A 102 -10.61 18.00 8.37
CA GLY A 102 -9.19 18.28 8.23
C GLY A 102 -8.30 17.58 9.26
N LYS A 103 -8.87 16.73 10.12
CA LYS A 103 -8.11 15.91 11.07
C LYS A 103 -7.49 14.72 10.34
N LEU A 104 -6.21 14.47 10.61
CA LEU A 104 -5.53 13.32 10.06
C LEU A 104 -6.03 12.02 10.70
N THR A 105 -6.36 11.06 9.85
CA THR A 105 -6.88 9.74 10.20
C THR A 105 -6.01 8.70 9.54
N ASP A 106 -5.55 7.71 10.30
CA ASP A 106 -4.85 6.55 9.74
C ASP A 106 -5.88 5.62 9.11
N VAL A 107 -5.75 5.38 7.82
CA VAL A 107 -6.68 4.54 7.06
C VAL A 107 -6.11 3.17 6.70
N VAL A 108 -4.86 2.89 7.06
CA VAL A 108 -4.23 1.57 6.88
C VAL A 108 -4.34 0.77 8.17
N VAL A 109 -4.87 -0.44 8.08
CA VAL A 109 -4.86 -1.39 9.19
C VAL A 109 -3.47 -2.01 9.28
N GLY A 110 -2.72 -1.62 10.31
CA GLY A 110 -1.35 -2.03 10.55
C GLY A 110 -1.14 -2.68 11.92
N LEU A 111 0.11 -3.06 12.22
CA LEU A 111 0.53 -3.57 13.53
C LEU A 111 1.61 -2.64 14.11
N GLY A 112 1.69 -2.61 15.43
CA GLY A 112 2.49 -1.64 16.17
C GLY A 112 3.99 -1.96 16.27
N SER A 113 4.45 -3.13 15.79
CA SER A 113 5.85 -3.55 15.92
C SER A 113 6.25 -4.64 14.92
N ILE A 114 7.56 -4.78 14.67
CA ILE A 114 8.12 -5.90 13.89
C ILE A 114 7.82 -7.25 14.56
N LYS A 115 7.83 -7.30 15.91
CA LYS A 115 7.48 -8.51 16.64
C LYS A 115 6.06 -8.97 16.31
N GLU A 116 5.09 -8.08 16.34
CA GLU A 116 3.69 -8.41 16.00
C GLU A 116 3.56 -8.91 14.56
N TYR A 117 4.25 -8.29 13.59
CA TYR A 117 4.27 -8.77 12.20
C TYR A 117 4.89 -10.16 12.04
N LYS A 118 5.82 -10.56 12.91
CA LYS A 118 6.43 -11.90 12.89
C LYS A 118 5.57 -12.96 13.56
N GLU A 119 4.73 -12.56 14.52
CA GLU A 119 3.94 -13.47 15.36
C GLU A 119 2.46 -13.56 14.93
N THR A 120 1.99 -12.65 14.05
CA THR A 120 0.60 -12.66 13.59
C THR A 120 0.27 -13.88 12.75
N ALA A 121 -0.98 -14.35 12.84
CA ALA A 121 -1.52 -15.44 12.00
C ALA A 121 -1.66 -15.05 10.52
N ASP A 122 -1.80 -13.76 10.22
CA ASP A 122 -1.80 -13.22 8.86
C ASP A 122 -0.56 -12.33 8.64
N PRO A 123 0.51 -12.83 8.02
CA PRO A 123 1.76 -12.09 7.86
C PRO A 123 1.73 -11.05 6.73
N TYR A 124 0.60 -10.91 6.03
CA TYR A 124 0.54 -10.15 4.78
C TYR A 124 0.15 -8.67 4.94
N PHE A 125 -0.36 -8.24 6.12
CA PHE A 125 -0.77 -6.85 6.36
C PHE A 125 0.25 -5.83 5.81
N GLY A 126 -0.17 -5.03 4.82
CA GLY A 126 0.62 -3.96 4.22
C GLY A 126 1.83 -4.40 3.39
N ALA A 127 2.15 -5.70 3.32
CA ALA A 127 3.36 -6.21 2.69
C ALA A 127 3.35 -6.10 1.16
N THR A 128 4.55 -5.94 0.59
CA THR A 128 4.78 -6.26 -0.82
C THR A 128 4.74 -7.77 -1.01
N ILE A 129 3.94 -8.23 -1.95
CA ILE A 129 3.71 -9.63 -2.25
C ILE A 129 4.44 -10.01 -3.55
N GLY A 130 5.13 -11.12 -3.51
CA GLY A 130 5.89 -11.70 -4.62
C GLY A 130 6.66 -12.97 -4.17
N ARG A 131 7.32 -13.70 -5.12
CA ARG A 131 7.39 -13.39 -6.56
C ARG A 131 6.03 -13.41 -7.27
N TYR A 132 5.09 -14.26 -6.78
CA TYR A 132 3.79 -14.45 -7.39
C TYR A 132 2.67 -14.26 -6.36
N GLY A 133 1.92 -13.18 -6.51
CA GLY A 133 0.76 -12.86 -5.68
C GLY A 133 -0.41 -13.78 -5.97
N ASN A 134 -1.22 -14.05 -4.92
CA ASN A 134 -2.28 -15.03 -4.93
C ASN A 134 -1.73 -16.47 -5.11
N ARG A 135 -2.50 -17.39 -5.69
CA ARG A 135 -2.23 -18.84 -5.63
C ARG A 135 -1.64 -19.40 -6.91
N ILE A 136 -0.78 -20.40 -6.74
CA ILE A 136 -0.39 -21.36 -7.79
C ILE A 136 -0.89 -22.75 -7.37
N ALA A 137 -1.74 -23.34 -8.19
CA ALA A 137 -2.34 -24.65 -7.95
C ALA A 137 -1.25 -25.72 -7.78
N ASN A 138 -1.32 -26.51 -6.70
CA ASN A 138 -0.35 -27.54 -6.34
C ASN A 138 1.10 -27.02 -6.23
N GLY A 139 1.30 -25.70 -6.19
CA GLY A 139 2.61 -25.07 -6.25
C GLY A 139 3.37 -25.35 -7.55
N LYS A 140 2.70 -25.75 -8.65
CA LYS A 140 3.33 -26.16 -9.91
C LYS A 140 3.01 -25.21 -11.03
N PHE A 141 4.04 -24.88 -11.82
CA PHE A 141 3.90 -24.13 -13.07
C PHE A 141 4.92 -24.60 -14.09
N SER A 142 4.69 -24.31 -15.37
CA SER A 142 5.60 -24.69 -16.44
C SER A 142 6.05 -23.48 -17.24
N ILE A 143 7.34 -23.47 -17.61
CA ILE A 143 7.96 -22.47 -18.49
C ILE A 143 8.78 -23.22 -19.52
N ASP A 144 8.55 -22.97 -20.81
CA ASP A 144 9.31 -23.57 -21.93
C ASP A 144 9.38 -25.11 -21.85
N GLY A 145 8.27 -25.76 -21.41
CA GLY A 145 8.17 -27.20 -21.26
C GLY A 145 8.81 -27.77 -20.00
N LEU A 146 9.48 -26.98 -19.18
CA LEU A 146 10.03 -27.38 -17.89
C LEU A 146 9.03 -27.10 -16.76
N THR A 147 8.81 -28.08 -15.90
CA THR A 147 7.93 -27.94 -14.74
C THR A 147 8.75 -27.52 -13.52
N TYR A 148 8.29 -26.49 -12.85
CA TYR A 148 8.83 -25.97 -11.61
C TYR A 148 7.89 -26.28 -10.45
N GLN A 149 8.48 -26.56 -9.29
CA GLN A 149 7.76 -26.77 -8.04
C GLN A 149 8.12 -25.66 -7.06
N SER A 150 7.15 -24.81 -6.74
CA SER A 150 7.27 -23.81 -5.67
C SER A 150 6.90 -24.42 -4.31
N THR A 151 7.27 -23.73 -3.23
CA THR A 151 6.91 -24.15 -1.88
C THR A 151 5.39 -24.04 -1.67
N GLN A 152 4.82 -25.01 -0.95
CA GLN A 152 3.40 -25.03 -0.59
C GLN A 152 3.23 -24.48 0.82
N ASN A 153 2.34 -23.50 1.01
CA ASN A 153 2.06 -22.83 2.28
C ASN A 153 0.56 -22.55 2.51
N ASN A 154 -0.30 -23.08 1.61
CA ASN A 154 -1.75 -22.96 1.72
C ASN A 154 -2.39 -24.29 1.27
N GLY A 155 -2.39 -25.28 2.15
CA GLY A 155 -2.71 -26.67 1.80
C GLY A 155 -1.75 -27.19 0.74
N THR A 156 -2.28 -27.68 -0.37
CA THR A 156 -1.47 -28.13 -1.51
C THR A 156 -0.98 -27.01 -2.42
N ASN A 157 -1.47 -25.79 -2.22
CA ASN A 157 -1.18 -24.66 -3.10
C ASN A 157 -0.03 -23.79 -2.55
N MET A 158 0.61 -23.05 -3.44
CA MET A 158 1.44 -21.92 -3.05
C MET A 158 0.55 -20.69 -2.94
N LEU A 159 0.76 -19.86 -1.90
CA LEU A 159 0.11 -18.57 -1.69
C LEU A 159 1.17 -17.49 -1.50
N HIS A 160 1.01 -16.36 -2.19
CA HIS A 160 1.77 -15.12 -1.99
C HIS A 160 3.30 -15.28 -2.01
N GLY A 161 3.82 -16.16 -2.90
CA GLY A 161 5.25 -16.35 -3.08
C GLY A 161 5.88 -17.42 -2.19
N GLY A 162 5.06 -18.15 -1.40
CA GLY A 162 5.50 -19.28 -0.60
C GLY A 162 5.80 -18.94 0.86
N VAL A 163 6.42 -19.87 1.58
CA VAL A 163 6.64 -19.78 3.05
C VAL A 163 7.54 -18.62 3.47
N LYS A 164 8.50 -18.25 2.61
CA LYS A 164 9.39 -17.08 2.81
C LYS A 164 9.38 -16.21 1.55
N GLY A 165 8.18 -15.76 1.14
CA GLY A 165 8.01 -14.84 0.03
C GLY A 165 8.44 -13.40 0.37
N PHE A 166 8.12 -12.45 -0.49
CA PHE A 166 8.52 -11.05 -0.32
C PHE A 166 7.97 -10.39 0.94
N HIS A 167 6.94 -10.97 1.53
CA HIS A 167 6.35 -10.55 2.81
C HIS A 167 7.20 -10.88 4.05
N ASP A 168 8.23 -11.72 3.92
CA ASP A 168 9.08 -12.17 5.04
C ASP A 168 10.59 -11.98 4.76
N VAL A 169 10.95 -10.95 3.98
CA VAL A 169 12.35 -10.60 3.69
C VAL A 169 12.62 -9.13 3.98
N VAL A 170 13.89 -8.80 4.22
CA VAL A 170 14.33 -7.41 4.41
C VAL A 170 14.80 -6.84 3.08
N TRP A 171 14.29 -5.67 2.73
CA TRP A 171 14.61 -4.93 1.50
C TRP A 171 15.65 -3.84 1.78
N ASP A 172 16.40 -3.45 0.76
CA ASP A 172 17.24 -2.26 0.81
C ASP A 172 16.38 -1.02 0.56
N ALA A 173 16.36 -0.10 1.52
CA ALA A 173 15.54 1.10 1.46
C ALA A 173 16.39 2.33 1.12
N THR A 174 15.89 3.17 0.21
CA THR A 174 16.50 4.45 -0.16
C THR A 174 15.42 5.54 -0.21
N LYS A 175 15.50 6.52 0.68
CA LYS A 175 14.63 7.70 0.61
C LYS A 175 15.14 8.61 -0.52
N LEU A 176 14.35 8.75 -1.58
CA LEU A 176 14.71 9.55 -2.76
C LEU A 176 14.46 11.04 -2.52
N ASN A 177 13.39 11.36 -1.79
CA ASN A 177 13.01 12.69 -1.33
C ASN A 177 11.98 12.58 -0.20
N ASP A 178 11.39 13.69 0.25
CA ASP A 178 10.46 13.67 1.38
C ASP A 178 9.16 12.90 1.11
N SER A 179 8.73 12.82 -0.15
CA SER A 179 7.48 12.13 -0.53
C SER A 179 7.71 10.77 -1.21
N THR A 180 8.96 10.30 -1.35
CA THR A 180 9.26 9.11 -2.16
C THR A 180 10.29 8.22 -1.48
N LEU A 181 9.92 6.94 -1.29
CA LEU A 181 10.77 5.88 -0.76
C LEU A 181 10.85 4.73 -1.75
N GLN A 182 12.07 4.28 -2.03
CA GLN A 182 12.35 3.13 -2.89
C GLN A 182 12.85 1.96 -2.07
N PHE A 183 12.36 0.76 -2.41
CA PHE A 183 12.85 -0.51 -1.89
C PHE A 183 13.40 -1.36 -3.03
N ASN A 184 14.52 -2.05 -2.78
CA ASN A 184 15.14 -2.98 -3.73
C ASN A 184 15.34 -4.33 -3.06
N TYR A 185 15.12 -5.40 -3.83
CA TYR A 185 15.36 -6.76 -3.40
C TYR A 185 15.87 -7.61 -4.56
N LEU A 186 16.87 -8.45 -4.31
CA LEU A 186 17.32 -9.48 -5.23
C LEU A 186 16.80 -10.84 -4.76
N SER A 187 15.76 -11.33 -5.43
CA SER A 187 15.28 -12.68 -5.26
C SER A 187 16.12 -13.62 -6.10
N LYS A 188 16.90 -14.50 -5.45
CA LYS A 188 17.88 -15.37 -6.10
C LYS A 188 17.22 -16.49 -6.90
N ASP A 189 17.97 -17.01 -7.90
CA ASP A 189 17.58 -18.20 -8.66
C ASP A 189 17.26 -19.36 -7.70
N GLY A 190 16.08 -19.97 -7.87
CA GLY A 190 15.59 -21.06 -7.02
C GLY A 190 14.88 -20.63 -5.72
N GLU A 191 14.85 -19.33 -5.38
CA GLU A 191 14.12 -18.85 -4.20
C GLU A 191 12.66 -19.25 -4.27
N MET A 192 12.14 -19.93 -3.23
CA MET A 192 10.80 -20.53 -3.17
C MET A 192 10.43 -21.40 -4.39
N GLY A 193 11.40 -21.90 -5.15
CA GLY A 193 11.21 -22.73 -6.35
C GLY A 193 11.06 -21.95 -7.66
N PHE A 194 11.25 -20.65 -7.66
CA PHE A 194 11.16 -19.82 -8.88
C PHE A 194 12.51 -19.72 -9.58
N PRO A 195 12.58 -19.92 -10.92
CA PRO A 195 13.83 -19.82 -11.67
C PRO A 195 14.25 -18.34 -11.89
N GLY A 196 15.56 -18.15 -12.06
CA GLY A 196 16.20 -16.90 -12.40
C GLY A 196 16.40 -15.95 -11.22
N ASN A 197 17.45 -15.15 -11.29
CA ASN A 197 17.64 -14.01 -10.39
C ASN A 197 16.66 -12.90 -10.80
N LEU A 198 15.80 -12.48 -9.87
CA LEU A 198 14.84 -11.42 -10.10
C LEU A 198 15.24 -10.19 -9.27
N GLN A 199 15.70 -9.13 -9.92
CA GLN A 199 15.91 -7.85 -9.27
C GLN A 199 14.59 -7.09 -9.24
N VAL A 200 14.11 -6.77 -8.06
CA VAL A 200 12.83 -6.07 -7.87
C VAL A 200 13.06 -4.70 -7.26
N LYS A 201 12.34 -3.71 -7.76
CA LYS A 201 12.26 -2.36 -7.22
C LYS A 201 10.79 -2.03 -6.94
N VAL A 202 10.51 -1.51 -5.75
CA VAL A 202 9.19 -0.99 -5.36
C VAL A 202 9.35 0.45 -4.94
N ILE A 203 8.54 1.35 -5.49
CA ILE A 203 8.58 2.78 -5.18
C ILE A 203 7.23 3.18 -4.63
N TYR A 204 7.24 3.72 -3.40
CA TYR A 204 6.12 4.39 -2.77
C TYR A 204 6.28 5.89 -2.91
N GLN A 205 5.27 6.55 -3.44
CA GLN A 205 5.26 7.99 -3.65
C GLN A 205 3.93 8.59 -3.22
N LEU A 206 4.00 9.58 -2.35
CA LEU A 206 2.86 10.46 -2.06
C LEU A 206 2.88 11.62 -3.06
N THR A 207 1.82 11.70 -3.86
CA THR A 207 1.70 12.72 -4.90
C THR A 207 1.16 14.05 -4.35
N THR A 208 1.26 15.11 -5.14
CA THR A 208 0.76 16.45 -4.77
C THR A 208 -0.77 16.53 -4.73
N ASP A 209 -1.47 15.59 -5.37
CA ASP A 209 -2.93 15.44 -5.36
C ASP A 209 -3.41 14.42 -4.29
N ASN A 210 -2.54 14.11 -3.30
CA ASN A 210 -2.82 13.25 -2.16
C ASN A 210 -3.06 11.77 -2.49
N ALA A 211 -2.56 11.28 -3.63
CA ALA A 211 -2.57 9.86 -3.93
C ALA A 211 -1.30 9.16 -3.38
N LEU A 212 -1.47 7.94 -2.90
CA LEU A 212 -0.36 7.01 -2.69
C LEU A 212 -0.16 6.18 -3.96
N LYS A 213 0.95 6.41 -4.66
CA LYS A 213 1.34 5.66 -5.84
C LYS A 213 2.35 4.59 -5.45
N ILE A 214 2.08 3.33 -5.83
CA ILE A 214 3.00 2.20 -5.67
C ILE A 214 3.38 1.70 -7.06
N SER A 215 4.68 1.76 -7.38
CA SER A 215 5.21 1.33 -8.68
C SER A 215 6.14 0.15 -8.50
N TYR A 216 6.07 -0.81 -9.41
CA TYR A 216 6.88 -2.03 -9.41
C TYR A 216 7.69 -2.10 -10.70
N GLU A 217 8.99 -2.40 -10.57
CA GLU A 217 9.88 -2.71 -11.68
C GLU A 217 10.59 -4.02 -11.36
N ALA A 218 10.73 -4.89 -12.36
CA ALA A 218 11.45 -6.14 -12.19
C ALA A 218 12.28 -6.48 -13.43
N THR A 219 13.49 -6.98 -13.23
CA THR A 219 14.38 -7.49 -14.27
C THR A 219 14.90 -8.85 -13.88
N THR A 220 15.10 -9.73 -14.85
CA THR A 220 15.56 -11.09 -14.61
C THR A 220 16.60 -11.55 -15.64
N ASP A 221 17.46 -12.48 -15.23
CA ASP A 221 18.46 -13.13 -16.10
C ASP A 221 17.95 -14.43 -16.77
N LYS A 222 16.79 -14.98 -16.32
CA LYS A 222 16.15 -16.16 -16.92
C LYS A 222 14.64 -15.94 -17.03
N THR A 223 13.98 -16.65 -17.93
CA THR A 223 12.50 -16.67 -17.98
C THR A 223 11.94 -17.13 -16.64
N THR A 224 11.04 -16.34 -16.08
CA THR A 224 10.36 -16.62 -14.80
C THR A 224 8.95 -16.05 -14.81
N ILE A 225 8.14 -16.45 -13.85
CA ILE A 225 6.82 -15.83 -13.63
C ILE A 225 6.91 -14.82 -12.49
N THR A 226 6.21 -13.70 -12.63
CA THR A 226 6.09 -12.69 -11.59
C THR A 226 4.70 -12.05 -11.60
N ASN A 227 4.15 -11.81 -10.41
CA ASN A 227 2.90 -11.11 -10.19
C ASN A 227 3.02 -10.35 -8.86
N LEU A 228 3.38 -9.07 -8.93
CA LEU A 228 3.66 -8.25 -7.76
C LEU A 228 2.43 -7.43 -7.36
N THR A 229 2.18 -7.34 -6.06
CA THR A 229 1.10 -6.51 -5.51
C THR A 229 1.44 -6.02 -4.10
N ASN A 230 0.60 -5.14 -3.56
CA ASN A 230 0.61 -4.75 -2.15
C ASN A 230 -0.61 -5.34 -1.44
N HIS A 231 -0.45 -5.75 -0.20
CA HIS A 231 -1.48 -6.40 0.60
C HIS A 231 -1.97 -5.51 1.76
N ALA A 232 -2.05 -4.20 1.54
CA ALA A 232 -2.61 -3.30 2.54
C ALA A 232 -4.11 -3.52 2.70
N PHE A 233 -4.58 -3.46 3.94
CA PHE A 233 -5.98 -3.41 4.31
C PHE A 233 -6.34 -1.99 4.71
N PHE A 234 -7.50 -1.51 4.28
CA PHE A 234 -7.93 -0.15 4.52
C PHE A 234 -9.24 -0.10 5.30
N ASN A 235 -9.30 0.80 6.29
CA ASN A 235 -10.51 1.22 6.94
C ASN A 235 -10.65 2.74 6.80
N LEU A 236 -11.55 3.22 5.94
CA LEU A 236 -11.72 4.66 5.69
C LEU A 236 -12.33 5.42 6.88
N ASN A 237 -12.89 4.70 7.86
CA ASN A 237 -13.34 5.28 9.13
C ASN A 237 -12.18 5.49 10.12
N GLY A 238 -11.00 4.96 9.80
CA GLY A 238 -9.79 4.98 10.61
C GLY A 238 -9.45 3.62 11.20
N GLU A 239 -8.13 3.38 11.38
CA GLU A 239 -7.64 2.21 12.08
C GLU A 239 -8.25 2.14 13.50
N GLY A 240 -8.63 0.93 13.93
CA GLY A 240 -9.22 0.72 15.25
C GLY A 240 -10.64 1.25 15.44
N SER A 241 -11.28 1.86 14.43
CA SER A 241 -12.62 2.43 14.54
C SER A 241 -13.76 1.41 14.44
N GLY A 242 -13.47 0.12 14.37
CA GLY A 242 -14.43 -0.97 14.20
C GLY A 242 -14.35 -1.63 12.83
N ASP A 243 -15.48 -2.15 12.34
CA ASP A 243 -15.55 -2.89 11.09
C ASP A 243 -15.63 -1.98 9.84
N VAL A 244 -15.57 -2.60 8.67
CA VAL A 244 -15.66 -1.95 7.35
C VAL A 244 -16.99 -2.23 6.64
N LEU A 245 -17.99 -2.81 7.32
CA LEU A 245 -19.24 -3.26 6.71
C LEU A 245 -20.08 -2.12 6.12
N GLY A 246 -19.89 -0.88 6.60
CA GLY A 246 -20.50 0.33 6.05
C GLY A 246 -19.84 0.89 4.80
N HIS A 247 -18.70 0.34 4.36
CA HIS A 247 -18.01 0.81 3.15
C HIS A 247 -18.77 0.41 1.90
N GLN A 248 -18.70 1.27 0.88
CA GLN A 248 -19.22 0.99 -0.46
C GLN A 248 -18.06 0.88 -1.42
N MET A 249 -18.08 -0.16 -2.26
CA MET A 249 -17.08 -0.38 -3.30
C MET A 249 -17.76 -0.42 -4.66
N GLN A 250 -17.24 0.32 -5.62
CA GLN A 250 -17.64 0.26 -7.02
C GLN A 250 -16.46 -0.21 -7.86
N ILE A 251 -16.67 -1.28 -8.65
CA ILE A 251 -15.67 -1.84 -9.55
C ILE A 251 -16.19 -1.70 -10.99
N PHE A 252 -15.47 -0.94 -11.82
CA PHE A 252 -15.82 -0.75 -13.23
C PHE A 252 -15.34 -1.95 -14.07
N ALA A 253 -16.02 -3.08 -13.92
CA ALA A 253 -15.73 -4.31 -14.65
C ALA A 253 -17.03 -4.98 -15.10
N ASN A 254 -17.02 -5.57 -16.29
CA ASN A 254 -18.13 -6.34 -16.84
C ASN A 254 -17.97 -7.85 -16.60
N GLN A 255 -16.78 -8.26 -16.21
CA GLN A 255 -16.41 -9.66 -16.01
C GLN A 255 -15.58 -9.82 -14.74
N PHE A 256 -15.62 -11.00 -14.16
CA PHE A 256 -14.76 -11.41 -13.05
C PHE A 256 -14.19 -12.81 -13.31
N THR A 257 -13.18 -13.18 -12.54
CA THR A 257 -12.54 -14.50 -12.59
C THR A 257 -13.10 -15.38 -11.48
N PRO A 258 -14.00 -16.34 -11.78
CA PRO A 258 -14.47 -17.30 -10.80
C PRO A 258 -13.35 -18.18 -10.28
N VAL A 259 -13.46 -18.59 -9.01
CA VAL A 259 -12.52 -19.49 -8.37
C VAL A 259 -13.22 -20.76 -7.91
N ASP A 260 -12.48 -21.85 -7.79
CA ASP A 260 -12.96 -23.10 -7.18
C ASP A 260 -12.97 -23.03 -5.64
N SER A 261 -13.30 -24.14 -4.99
CA SER A 261 -13.34 -24.25 -3.51
C SER A 261 -11.97 -24.09 -2.84
N LEU A 262 -10.88 -24.19 -3.59
CA LEU A 262 -9.51 -23.94 -3.13
C LEU A 262 -9.03 -22.53 -3.50
N LEU A 263 -9.94 -21.69 -3.99
CA LEU A 263 -9.66 -20.33 -4.45
C LEU A 263 -8.68 -20.26 -5.63
N ILE A 264 -8.67 -21.29 -6.47
CA ILE A 264 -7.91 -21.34 -7.71
C ILE A 264 -8.79 -20.81 -8.86
N PRO A 265 -8.31 -19.88 -9.70
CA PRO A 265 -9.04 -19.42 -10.87
C PRO A 265 -9.41 -20.57 -11.80
N THR A 266 -10.66 -20.61 -12.24
CA THR A 266 -11.18 -21.67 -13.13
C THR A 266 -10.71 -21.55 -14.58
N GLY A 267 -10.08 -20.42 -14.93
CA GLY A 267 -9.68 -20.10 -16.30
C GLY A 267 -10.80 -19.50 -17.15
N VAL A 268 -12.00 -19.34 -16.59
CA VAL A 268 -13.15 -18.72 -17.27
C VAL A 268 -13.28 -17.27 -16.82
N LEU A 269 -13.72 -16.37 -17.73
CA LEU A 269 -14.21 -15.04 -17.39
C LEU A 269 -15.74 -15.09 -17.36
N ALA A 270 -16.34 -14.86 -16.22
CA ALA A 270 -17.79 -14.81 -16.03
C ALA A 270 -18.29 -13.37 -16.08
N GLN A 271 -19.52 -13.15 -16.60
CA GLN A 271 -20.17 -11.85 -16.61
C GLN A 271 -20.56 -11.46 -15.19
N VAL A 272 -20.42 -10.18 -14.82
CA VAL A 272 -20.87 -9.64 -13.52
C VAL A 272 -22.40 -9.54 -13.48
N GLU A 273 -23.04 -9.37 -14.64
CA GLU A 273 -24.49 -9.28 -14.76
C GLU A 273 -25.17 -10.51 -14.17
N ASN A 274 -26.18 -10.31 -13.31
CA ASN A 274 -26.93 -11.34 -12.59
C ASN A 274 -26.12 -12.13 -11.53
N THR A 275 -25.00 -11.60 -11.07
CA THR A 275 -24.33 -12.11 -9.84
C THR A 275 -24.87 -11.38 -8.60
N PRO A 276 -24.84 -12.05 -7.40
CA PRO A 276 -25.36 -11.45 -6.16
C PRO A 276 -24.59 -10.20 -5.74
#